data_9e5d41589d6732669eefaa75a96919ae
#
_entry.id   9e5d41589d6732669eefaa75a96919ae
#
_cell.length_a   1.000
_cell.length_b   1.000
_cell.length_c   1.000
_cell.angle_alpha   90.00
_cell.angle_beta   90.00
_cell.angle_gamma   90.00
#
_symmetry.space_group_name_H-M   'P 1'
#
loop_
_entity.id
_entity.type
_entity.pdbx_description
1 polymer ?
#
loop_
_entity_poly.entity_id
_entity_poly.type
_entity_poly.pdbx_seq_one_letter_code
_entity_poly.pdbx_strand_id
1 'polypeptide(L)'
;MPANHRHPPNRRLAWERLQRGWSYEELCERIRASMRSCDDKDTGLTANTVRRWETGERWPDPRYRKHLVTIFDKPASELGLLTPDEMAIRPVTEVVDEIRRLLSMIVAEGIDRSTFLRGLLGAGVLAPLLGEGGERLPAAVERGRGVDAESAEAFARVVDKQAALYWTSPPDDIFQASVAHTRLGMSLLRAAPEGAVRQTLAEAAARSALLSGRVAFFDLDDGPTAARLYRMALSATRECGDHPLAAAVLAHAAFVPGFEGNRTDALGLLDAAFAHAWHGVGPLTRAWLHCVASEISARCGEPKECMRHIDRADQMVDADGDDPPWLDFFERARLDGFAGYSALTAGHHEEATRRLRKALDDLGPNGGKQRSVLLADLAAAHAPADGDQAAEHLRQAVDALDDQWYAIGHDRVRRVLQVLPPAAQTRALDERLTDLGRSRHPELTM
;
A
#
# COMPACT_ATOMS: atom_id res chain seq x y z
N MET A 1 -14.46 44.44 2.41
CA MET A 1 -14.57 43.47 1.31
C MET A 1 -13.50 42.42 1.54
N PRO A 2 -13.81 41.13 1.67
CA PRO A 2 -12.79 40.10 1.77
C PRO A 2 -12.00 40.08 0.45
N ALA A 3 -10.67 40.07 0.56
CA ALA A 3 -9.77 39.98 -0.58
C ALA A 3 -10.02 38.62 -1.27
N ASN A 4 -10.31 38.65 -2.57
CA ASN A 4 -10.55 37.48 -3.39
C ASN A 4 -9.19 36.81 -3.66
N HIS A 5 -8.69 36.00 -2.71
CA HIS A 5 -7.44 35.25 -2.87
C HIS A 5 -7.68 34.13 -3.89
N ARG A 6 -6.97 34.16 -5.02
CA ARG A 6 -7.07 33.14 -6.07
C ARG A 6 -6.32 31.85 -5.72
N HIS A 7 -5.40 31.93 -4.75
CA HIS A 7 -4.54 30.85 -4.30
C HIS A 7 -4.39 30.89 -2.77
N PRO A 8 -4.08 29.79 -2.10
CA PRO A 8 -3.73 29.81 -0.69
C PRO A 8 -2.45 30.64 -0.47
N PRO A 9 -2.31 31.35 0.68
CA PRO A 9 -1.11 32.10 1.02
C PRO A 9 0.13 31.19 1.04
N ASN A 10 1.21 31.63 0.38
CA ASN A 10 2.48 30.89 0.39
C ASN A 10 3.28 31.19 1.67
N ARG A 11 2.91 30.51 2.74
CA ARG A 11 3.57 30.64 4.06
C ARG A 11 5.01 30.14 4.05
N ARG A 12 5.38 29.21 3.15
CA ARG A 12 6.75 28.68 3.05
C ARG A 12 7.71 29.73 2.51
N LEU A 13 7.35 30.40 1.43
CA LEU A 13 8.13 31.48 0.88
C LEU A 13 8.26 32.63 1.90
N ALA A 14 7.16 33.00 2.57
CA ALA A 14 7.15 34.04 3.61
C ALA A 14 8.08 33.65 4.78
N TRP A 15 8.04 32.37 5.22
CA TRP A 15 8.90 31.88 6.28
C TRP A 15 10.39 31.96 5.93
N GLU A 16 10.76 31.51 4.73
CA GLU A 16 12.16 31.54 4.26
C GLU A 16 12.71 32.98 4.15
N ARG A 17 11.87 33.94 3.71
CA ARG A 17 12.22 35.37 3.69
C ARG A 17 12.42 35.88 5.11
N LEU A 18 11.47 35.63 6.01
CA LEU A 18 11.52 36.09 7.41
C LEU A 18 12.69 35.51 8.18
N GLN A 19 13.00 34.22 8.00
CA GLN A 19 14.15 33.56 8.62
C GLN A 19 15.48 34.24 8.27
N ARG A 20 15.56 34.88 7.09
CA ARG A 20 16.76 35.62 6.64
C ARG A 20 16.68 37.09 7.00
N GLY A 21 15.61 37.52 7.66
CA GLY A 21 15.39 38.90 8.04
C GLY A 21 15.14 39.84 6.86
N TRP A 22 14.73 39.32 5.69
CA TRP A 22 14.56 40.17 4.50
C TRP A 22 13.19 40.84 4.44
N SER A 23 13.18 42.14 4.06
CA SER A 23 11.97 42.81 3.66
C SER A 23 11.49 42.38 2.26
N TYR A 24 10.33 42.79 1.84
CA TYR A 24 9.86 42.58 0.48
C TYR A 24 10.72 43.27 -0.58
N GLU A 25 11.23 44.43 -0.25
CA GLU A 25 12.15 45.22 -1.07
C GLU A 25 13.47 44.50 -1.26
N GLU A 26 14.07 43.99 -0.18
CA GLU A 26 15.34 43.26 -0.23
C GLU A 26 15.20 41.96 -1.01
N LEU A 27 14.11 41.19 -0.86
CA LEU A 27 13.89 39.99 -1.67
C LEU A 27 13.70 40.38 -3.14
N CYS A 28 12.96 41.44 -3.44
CA CYS A 28 12.79 41.95 -4.80
C CYS A 28 14.15 42.32 -5.43
N GLU A 29 15.02 43.01 -4.70
CA GLU A 29 16.36 43.37 -5.18
C GLU A 29 17.25 42.13 -5.44
N ARG A 30 17.19 41.16 -4.58
CA ARG A 30 17.93 39.87 -4.77
C ARG A 30 17.46 39.14 -6.00
N ILE A 31 16.14 39.07 -6.24
CA ILE A 31 15.58 38.47 -7.45
C ILE A 31 16.09 39.23 -8.69
N ARG A 32 16.07 40.55 -8.67
CA ARG A 32 16.60 41.35 -9.76
C ARG A 32 18.09 41.18 -10.00
N ALA A 33 18.85 41.05 -8.91
CA ALA A 33 20.30 40.77 -9.00
C ALA A 33 20.55 39.41 -9.65
N SER A 34 19.82 38.36 -9.24
CA SER A 34 19.88 37.04 -9.83
C SER A 34 19.43 37.03 -11.30
N MET A 35 18.40 37.82 -11.65
CA MET A 35 17.98 37.97 -13.05
C MET A 35 19.07 38.60 -13.91
N ARG A 36 19.71 39.66 -13.42
CA ARG A 36 20.83 40.33 -14.14
C ARG A 36 22.02 39.39 -14.34
N SER A 37 22.35 38.53 -13.35
CA SER A 37 23.45 37.57 -13.48
C SER A 37 23.18 36.49 -14.50
N CYS A 38 21.91 36.26 -14.84
CA CYS A 38 21.48 35.28 -15.85
C CYS A 38 21.06 35.90 -17.18
N ASP A 39 21.31 37.20 -17.38
CA ASP A 39 20.88 37.99 -18.55
C ASP A 39 19.34 37.95 -18.82
N ASP A 40 18.56 37.75 -17.76
CA ASP A 40 17.10 37.77 -17.82
C ASP A 40 16.58 39.20 -17.69
N LYS A 41 15.67 39.60 -18.57
CA LYS A 41 15.09 40.96 -18.56
C LYS A 41 14.19 41.16 -17.33
N ASP A 42 14.45 42.23 -16.57
CA ASP A 42 13.51 42.70 -15.54
C ASP A 42 12.28 43.33 -16.22
N THR A 43 11.12 42.70 -15.98
CA THR A 43 9.83 43.11 -16.57
C THR A 43 8.91 43.74 -15.52
N GLY A 44 9.47 44.52 -14.60
CA GLY A 44 8.68 45.30 -13.63
C GLY A 44 8.33 44.55 -12.35
N LEU A 45 9.23 43.68 -11.87
CA LEU A 45 9.10 43.09 -10.53
C LEU A 45 9.09 44.19 -9.47
N THR A 46 8.17 44.19 -8.53
CA THR A 46 8.08 45.11 -7.40
C THR A 46 7.95 44.40 -6.08
N ALA A 47 8.27 45.04 -4.97
CA ALA A 47 8.05 44.49 -3.63
C ALA A 47 6.58 44.10 -3.41
N ASN A 48 5.63 44.84 -3.97
CA ASN A 48 4.23 44.46 -3.93
C ASN A 48 3.92 43.17 -4.72
N THR A 49 4.68 42.86 -5.78
CA THR A 49 4.55 41.60 -6.51
C THR A 49 4.97 40.45 -5.61
N VAL A 50 6.08 40.58 -4.89
CA VAL A 50 6.55 39.58 -3.91
C VAL A 50 5.52 39.37 -2.79
N ARG A 51 5.00 40.48 -2.22
CA ARG A 51 3.93 40.42 -1.22
C ARG A 51 2.72 39.62 -1.73
N ARG A 52 2.28 39.88 -2.98
CA ARG A 52 1.13 39.18 -3.59
C ARG A 52 1.36 37.71 -3.82
N TRP A 53 2.60 37.25 -3.97
CA TRP A 53 2.93 35.84 -4.02
C TRP A 53 2.77 35.16 -2.63
N GLU A 54 3.23 35.83 -1.57
CA GLU A 54 3.10 35.33 -0.20
C GLU A 54 1.65 35.36 0.31
N THR A 55 0.86 36.33 -0.10
CA THR A 55 -0.56 36.44 0.29
C THR A 55 -1.52 35.60 -0.55
N GLY A 56 -1.05 34.93 -1.62
CA GLY A 56 -1.88 34.14 -2.50
C GLY A 56 -2.70 34.94 -3.51
N GLU A 57 -2.50 36.24 -3.61
CA GLU A 57 -3.19 37.10 -4.60
C GLU A 57 -2.71 36.78 -6.04
N ARG A 58 -1.48 36.32 -6.19
CA ARG A 58 -0.86 35.98 -7.48
C ARG A 58 0.15 34.85 -7.29
N TRP A 59 0.22 33.94 -8.29
CA TRP A 59 1.26 32.90 -8.33
C TRP A 59 2.52 33.44 -9.03
N PRO A 60 3.75 33.08 -8.58
CA PRO A 60 4.97 33.46 -9.27
C PRO A 60 5.07 32.79 -10.65
N ASP A 61 5.35 33.55 -11.68
CA ASP A 61 5.64 33.01 -13.00
C ASP A 61 6.88 32.12 -12.99
N PRO A 62 6.96 31.08 -13.86
CA PRO A 62 8.09 30.12 -13.91
C PRO A 62 9.46 30.82 -13.98
N ARG A 63 9.58 31.93 -14.69
CA ARG A 63 10.81 32.73 -14.78
C ARG A 63 11.30 33.25 -13.42
N TYR A 64 10.40 33.66 -12.51
CA TYR A 64 10.79 34.09 -11.16
C TYR A 64 11.05 32.91 -10.21
N ARG A 65 10.38 31.79 -10.43
CA ARG A 65 10.56 30.60 -9.61
C ARG A 65 12.00 30.07 -9.64
N LYS A 66 12.65 30.06 -10.82
CA LYS A 66 14.06 29.63 -10.93
C LYS A 66 15.01 30.51 -10.11
N HIS A 67 14.77 31.85 -10.08
CA HIS A 67 15.58 32.75 -9.29
C HIS A 67 15.31 32.59 -7.80
N LEU A 68 14.07 32.35 -7.38
CA LEU A 68 13.73 32.08 -5.99
C LEU A 68 14.44 30.78 -5.52
N VAL A 69 14.41 29.73 -6.32
CA VAL A 69 15.15 28.47 -6.04
C VAL A 69 16.64 28.76 -5.84
N THR A 70 17.26 29.54 -6.73
CA THR A 70 18.68 29.90 -6.63
C THR A 70 18.98 30.76 -5.40
N ILE A 71 18.15 31.77 -5.08
CA ILE A 71 18.39 32.69 -3.97
C ILE A 71 18.23 32.02 -2.61
N PHE A 72 17.27 31.13 -2.49
CA PHE A 72 17.02 30.42 -1.24
C PHE A 72 17.83 29.13 -1.11
N ASP A 73 18.45 28.67 -2.18
CA ASP A 73 19.13 27.38 -2.28
C ASP A 73 18.22 26.23 -1.82
N LYS A 74 16.98 26.25 -2.30
CA LYS A 74 15.95 25.26 -1.96
C LYS A 74 15.11 24.91 -3.18
N PRO A 75 14.66 23.63 -3.29
CA PRO A 75 13.78 23.20 -4.38
C PRO A 75 12.46 23.99 -4.38
N ALA A 76 11.86 24.13 -5.55
CA ALA A 76 10.59 24.83 -5.73
C ALA A 76 9.45 24.25 -4.87
N SER A 77 9.46 22.95 -4.61
CA SER A 77 8.51 22.23 -3.75
C SER A 77 8.60 22.69 -2.28
N GLU A 78 9.82 22.89 -1.76
CA GLU A 78 10.05 23.33 -0.39
C GLU A 78 9.65 24.82 -0.20
N LEU A 79 9.81 25.63 -1.24
CA LEU A 79 9.42 27.02 -1.25
C LEU A 79 7.91 27.24 -1.51
N GLY A 80 7.15 26.16 -1.74
CA GLY A 80 5.73 26.24 -2.07
C GLY A 80 5.47 26.96 -3.39
N LEU A 81 6.33 26.78 -4.40
CA LEU A 81 6.25 27.43 -5.69
C LEU A 81 5.61 26.56 -6.79
N LEU A 82 5.27 25.31 -6.49
CA LEU A 82 4.61 24.38 -7.41
C LEU A 82 3.10 24.37 -7.16
N THR A 83 2.32 24.38 -8.24
CA THR A 83 0.87 24.18 -8.16
C THR A 83 0.55 22.71 -7.82
N PRO A 84 -0.68 22.39 -7.35
CA PRO A 84 -1.08 20.99 -7.12
C PRO A 84 -0.86 20.09 -8.34
N ASP A 85 -1.14 20.59 -9.56
CA ASP A 85 -0.95 19.85 -10.80
C ASP A 85 0.55 19.61 -11.10
N GLU A 86 1.41 20.63 -10.86
CA GLU A 86 2.86 20.49 -11.00
C GLU A 86 3.45 19.54 -9.95
N MET A 87 2.91 19.52 -8.74
CA MET A 87 3.30 18.55 -7.69
C MET A 87 2.88 17.13 -8.04
N ALA A 88 1.78 16.93 -8.76
CA ALA A 88 1.31 15.63 -9.22
C ALA A 88 2.21 14.99 -10.28
N ILE A 89 3.07 15.78 -10.97
CA ILE A 89 4.06 15.29 -11.94
C ILE A 89 5.28 14.63 -11.24
N ARG A 90 5.41 14.81 -9.93
CA ARG A 90 6.54 14.26 -9.14
C ARG A 90 6.61 12.73 -9.28
N PRO A 91 7.79 12.14 -9.59
CA PRO A 91 7.95 10.69 -9.62
C PRO A 91 7.54 10.04 -8.29
N VAL A 92 6.78 8.95 -8.36
CA VAL A 92 6.31 8.22 -7.17
C VAL A 92 7.48 7.80 -6.27
N THR A 93 8.64 7.48 -6.86
CA THR A 93 9.88 7.14 -6.15
C THR A 93 10.38 8.23 -5.22
N GLU A 94 10.30 9.52 -5.61
CA GLU A 94 10.71 10.62 -4.73
C GLU A 94 9.76 10.81 -3.54
N VAL A 95 8.47 10.58 -3.74
CA VAL A 95 7.46 10.62 -2.67
C VAL A 95 7.71 9.51 -1.67
N VAL A 96 8.01 8.30 -2.16
CA VAL A 96 8.34 7.13 -1.33
C VAL A 96 9.63 7.38 -0.53
N ASP A 97 10.68 7.92 -1.14
CA ASP A 97 11.94 8.21 -0.44
C ASP A 97 11.81 9.29 0.63
N GLU A 98 10.90 10.24 0.45
CA GLU A 98 10.61 11.26 1.46
C GLU A 98 9.77 10.70 2.61
N ILE A 99 8.79 9.85 2.32
CA ILE A 99 8.05 9.08 3.33
C ILE A 99 9.02 8.18 4.13
N ARG A 100 9.94 7.49 3.46
CA ARG A 100 10.97 6.65 4.09
C ARG A 100 11.87 7.46 5.02
N ARG A 101 12.35 8.63 4.60
CA ARG A 101 13.14 9.54 5.44
C ARG A 101 12.37 9.98 6.70
N LEU A 102 11.13 10.38 6.56
CA LEU A 102 10.28 10.77 7.69
C LEU A 102 10.02 9.61 8.64
N LEU A 103 9.80 8.41 8.10
CA LEU A 103 9.60 7.19 8.90
C LEU A 103 10.87 6.79 9.65
N SER A 104 12.05 6.88 9.03
CA SER A 104 13.32 6.60 9.71
C SER A 104 13.61 7.57 10.86
N MET A 105 13.23 8.84 10.74
CA MET A 105 13.33 9.82 11.83
C MET A 105 12.43 9.45 13.02
N ILE A 106 11.23 8.92 12.77
CA ILE A 106 10.31 8.47 13.83
C ILE A 106 10.87 7.31 14.62
N VAL A 107 11.43 6.32 13.92
CA VAL A 107 12.01 5.12 14.54
C VAL A 107 13.26 5.47 15.35
N ALA A 108 14.11 6.38 14.83
CA ALA A 108 15.37 6.76 15.46
C ALA A 108 15.23 7.69 16.66
N GLU A 109 14.21 8.56 16.68
CA GLU A 109 14.11 9.68 17.66
C GLU A 109 12.93 9.56 18.63
N GLY A 110 12.09 8.50 18.53
CA GLY A 110 10.93 8.33 19.42
C GLY A 110 9.91 9.47 19.29
N ILE A 111 9.77 10.04 18.11
CA ILE A 111 8.95 11.21 17.82
C ILE A 111 7.49 10.96 18.20
N ASP A 112 6.90 11.91 18.94
CA ASP A 112 5.49 11.85 19.29
C ASP A 112 4.58 12.00 18.06
N ARG A 113 3.35 11.51 18.22
CA ARG A 113 2.34 11.41 17.17
C ARG A 113 2.01 12.73 16.47
N SER A 114 2.03 13.87 17.20
CA SER A 114 1.69 15.18 16.63
C SER A 114 2.83 15.74 15.77
N THR A 115 4.06 15.44 16.15
CA THR A 115 5.27 15.80 15.40
C THR A 115 5.39 15.00 14.11
N PHE A 116 5.01 13.71 14.13
CA PHE A 116 4.93 12.89 12.92
C PHE A 116 3.93 13.45 11.89
N LEU A 117 2.71 13.72 12.33
CA LEU A 117 1.67 14.28 11.45
C LEU A 117 2.07 15.67 10.92
N ARG A 118 2.70 16.48 11.74
CA ARG A 118 3.28 17.78 11.32
C ARG A 118 4.40 17.59 10.31
N GLY A 119 5.24 16.59 10.46
CA GLY A 119 6.30 16.22 9.51
C GLY A 119 5.74 15.81 8.16
N LEU A 120 4.79 14.89 8.12
CA LEU A 120 4.11 14.44 6.90
C LEU A 120 3.38 15.57 6.17
N LEU A 121 2.74 16.48 6.90
CA LEU A 121 2.04 17.63 6.34
C LEU A 121 3.00 18.78 5.98
N GLY A 122 4.02 19.00 6.81
CA GLY A 122 5.05 20.01 6.60
C GLY A 122 5.94 19.74 5.39
N ALA A 123 6.24 18.46 5.12
CA ALA A 123 7.01 18.06 3.95
C ALA A 123 6.25 18.19 2.61
N GLY A 124 4.95 18.52 2.65
CA GLY A 124 4.13 18.63 1.44
C GLY A 124 3.86 17.30 0.74
N VAL A 125 4.28 16.19 1.34
CA VAL A 125 4.14 14.84 0.79
C VAL A 125 2.66 14.43 0.71
N LEU A 126 1.86 14.84 1.70
CA LEU A 126 0.43 14.54 1.77
C LEU A 126 -0.46 15.66 1.21
N ALA A 127 0.04 16.89 1.08
CA ALA A 127 -0.77 18.01 0.62
C ALA A 127 -1.45 17.77 -0.75
N PRO A 128 -0.77 17.20 -1.77
CA PRO A 128 -1.42 16.85 -3.03
C PRO A 128 -2.42 15.69 -2.91
N LEU A 129 -2.25 14.84 -1.89
CA LEU A 129 -3.08 13.66 -1.66
C LEU A 129 -4.33 13.97 -0.84
N LEU A 130 -4.25 14.99 0.02
CA LEU A 130 -5.29 15.32 1.00
C LEU A 130 -6.23 16.43 0.53
N GLY A 131 -5.86 17.21 -0.49
CA GLY A 131 -6.64 18.39 -0.93
C GLY A 131 -6.79 19.43 0.19
N GLU A 132 -7.79 20.30 0.11
CA GLU A 132 -8.03 21.38 1.08
C GLU A 132 -8.34 20.88 2.51
N GLY A 133 -8.81 19.64 2.67
CA GLY A 133 -9.11 19.04 3.99
C GLY A 133 -7.90 18.52 4.76
N GLY A 134 -6.75 18.38 4.10
CA GLY A 134 -5.55 17.83 4.72
C GLY A 134 -4.96 18.62 5.87
N GLU A 135 -5.16 19.93 5.88
CA GLU A 135 -4.70 20.83 6.97
C GLU A 135 -5.52 20.64 8.27
N ARG A 136 -6.72 20.09 8.18
CA ARG A 136 -7.65 19.92 9.33
C ARG A 136 -7.40 18.65 10.11
N LEU A 137 -6.85 17.62 9.44
CA LEU A 137 -6.57 16.33 10.05
C LEU A 137 -5.66 16.44 11.31
N PRO A 138 -4.52 17.16 11.29
CA PRO A 138 -3.70 17.36 12.47
C PRO A 138 -4.44 18.10 13.60
N ALA A 139 -5.22 19.09 13.24
CA ALA A 139 -5.98 19.88 14.21
C ALA A 139 -7.11 19.06 14.88
N ALA A 140 -7.72 18.13 14.16
CA ALA A 140 -8.70 17.19 14.70
C ALA A 140 -8.04 16.17 15.64
N VAL A 141 -6.84 15.70 15.28
CA VAL A 141 -6.04 14.78 16.10
C VAL A 141 -5.55 15.44 17.39
N GLU A 142 -5.04 16.68 17.31
CA GLU A 142 -4.52 17.40 18.47
C GLU A 142 -5.63 17.76 19.49
N ARG A 143 -6.81 18.13 19.00
CA ARG A 143 -7.91 18.55 19.86
C ARG A 143 -8.81 17.42 20.34
N GLY A 144 -8.70 16.22 19.74
CA GLY A 144 -9.60 15.09 20.03
C GLY A 144 -11.09 15.41 19.78
N ARG A 145 -11.38 16.47 19.01
CA ARG A 145 -12.73 16.97 18.68
C ARG A 145 -12.73 17.58 17.28
N GLY A 146 -13.89 17.56 16.63
CA GLY A 146 -14.09 18.27 15.36
C GLY A 146 -13.65 17.49 14.14
N VAL A 147 -13.77 16.15 14.17
CA VAL A 147 -13.66 15.35 12.94
C VAL A 147 -14.91 15.64 12.10
N ASP A 148 -14.71 16.23 10.94
CA ASP A 148 -15.73 16.54 9.95
C ASP A 148 -15.66 15.61 8.72
N ALA A 149 -16.60 15.73 7.81
CA ALA A 149 -16.67 14.90 6.60
C ALA A 149 -15.41 15.03 5.74
N GLU A 150 -14.89 16.26 5.60
CA GLU A 150 -13.69 16.54 4.81
C GLU A 150 -12.44 15.85 5.38
N SER A 151 -12.30 15.84 6.72
CA SER A 151 -11.23 15.10 7.41
C SER A 151 -11.36 13.59 7.22
N ALA A 152 -12.59 13.06 7.26
CA ALA A 152 -12.85 11.62 7.05
C ALA A 152 -12.51 11.20 5.61
N GLU A 153 -12.91 11.99 4.63
CA GLU A 153 -12.58 11.75 3.22
C GLU A 153 -11.07 11.87 2.95
N ALA A 154 -10.40 12.86 3.56
CA ALA A 154 -8.95 13.01 3.45
C ALA A 154 -8.23 11.78 4.01
N PHE A 155 -8.70 11.25 5.15
CA PHE A 155 -8.19 10.02 5.72
C PHE A 155 -8.39 8.82 4.77
N ALA A 156 -9.57 8.67 4.17
CA ALA A 156 -9.89 7.60 3.23
C ALA A 156 -9.00 7.64 1.97
N ARG A 157 -8.78 8.85 1.40
CA ARG A 157 -7.88 9.01 0.23
C ARG A 157 -6.44 8.54 0.50
N VAL A 158 -5.94 8.69 1.73
CA VAL A 158 -4.61 8.16 2.09
C VAL A 158 -4.61 6.63 2.06
N VAL A 159 -5.69 5.99 2.55
CA VAL A 159 -5.82 4.52 2.48
C VAL A 159 -5.76 4.03 1.03
N ASP A 160 -6.48 4.69 0.12
CA ASP A 160 -6.48 4.32 -1.31
C ASP A 160 -5.07 4.40 -1.92
N LYS A 161 -4.33 5.46 -1.58
CA LYS A 161 -2.94 5.60 -2.06
C LYS A 161 -2.00 4.57 -1.46
N GLN A 162 -2.14 4.24 -0.18
CA GLN A 162 -1.36 3.17 0.44
C GLN A 162 -1.68 1.80 -0.17
N ALA A 163 -2.95 1.52 -0.47
CA ALA A 163 -3.36 0.29 -1.16
C ALA A 163 -2.72 0.18 -2.56
N ALA A 164 -2.70 1.27 -3.33
CA ALA A 164 -2.04 1.31 -4.63
C ALA A 164 -0.51 1.10 -4.52
N LEU A 165 0.14 1.64 -3.48
CA LEU A 165 1.57 1.48 -3.24
C LEU A 165 1.97 0.09 -2.75
N TYR A 166 1.03 -0.70 -2.24
CA TYR A 166 1.28 -2.07 -1.75
C TYR A 166 1.99 -2.96 -2.78
N TRP A 167 1.67 -2.78 -4.05
CA TRP A 167 2.20 -3.62 -5.12
C TRP A 167 3.62 -3.26 -5.57
N THR A 168 4.09 -2.05 -5.26
CA THR A 168 5.36 -1.51 -5.79
C THR A 168 6.35 -1.08 -4.71
N SER A 169 5.89 -0.90 -3.48
CA SER A 169 6.75 -0.45 -2.37
C SER A 169 7.38 -1.61 -1.62
N PRO A 170 8.57 -1.42 -1.03
CA PRO A 170 9.14 -2.38 -0.09
C PRO A 170 8.18 -2.66 1.07
N PRO A 171 8.04 -3.93 1.51
CA PRO A 171 7.08 -4.30 2.55
C PRO A 171 7.23 -3.53 3.86
N ASP A 172 8.46 -3.34 4.34
CA ASP A 172 8.72 -2.65 5.60
C ASP A 172 8.22 -1.20 5.58
N ASP A 173 8.45 -0.49 4.46
CA ASP A 173 8.05 0.90 4.30
C ASP A 173 6.51 1.03 4.32
N ILE A 174 5.82 0.20 3.53
CA ILE A 174 4.35 0.25 3.47
C ILE A 174 3.72 -0.24 4.78
N PHE A 175 4.34 -1.19 5.48
CA PHE A 175 3.88 -1.68 6.78
C PHE A 175 3.89 -0.58 7.83
N GLN A 176 5.03 0.08 8.01
CA GLN A 176 5.15 1.18 8.99
C GLN A 176 4.14 2.30 8.71
N ALA A 177 4.02 2.70 7.45
CA ALA A 177 3.08 3.74 7.04
C ALA A 177 1.61 3.34 7.31
N SER A 178 1.21 2.12 6.93
CA SER A 178 -0.16 1.64 7.07
C SER A 178 -0.54 1.38 8.53
N VAL A 179 0.36 0.86 9.35
CA VAL A 179 0.13 0.68 10.81
C VAL A 179 -0.02 2.01 11.51
N ALA A 180 0.82 3.00 11.20
CA ALA A 180 0.68 4.35 11.76
C ALA A 180 -0.66 4.97 11.38
N HIS A 181 -1.07 4.81 10.10
CA HIS A 181 -2.36 5.29 9.60
C HIS A 181 -3.54 4.57 10.26
N THR A 182 -3.45 3.24 10.41
CA THR A 182 -4.45 2.43 11.15
C THR A 182 -4.65 2.94 12.58
N ARG A 183 -3.56 3.18 13.32
CA ARG A 183 -3.62 3.72 14.69
C ARG A 183 -4.27 5.09 14.74
N LEU A 184 -3.97 5.95 13.77
CA LEU A 184 -4.61 7.24 13.61
C LEU A 184 -6.11 7.08 13.37
N GLY A 185 -6.52 6.25 12.40
CA GLY A 185 -7.93 5.99 12.08
C GLY A 185 -8.73 5.50 13.27
N MET A 186 -8.21 4.51 14.01
CA MET A 186 -8.85 4.02 15.22
C MET A 186 -8.99 5.09 16.33
N SER A 187 -8.10 6.07 16.34
CA SER A 187 -8.20 7.19 17.28
C SER A 187 -9.21 8.24 16.84
N LEU A 188 -9.24 8.58 15.56
CA LEU A 188 -10.24 9.48 14.98
C LEU A 188 -11.65 8.89 15.12
N LEU A 189 -11.80 7.59 14.88
CA LEU A 189 -13.06 6.87 15.01
C LEU A 189 -13.63 6.97 16.43
N ARG A 190 -12.79 6.88 17.48
CA ARG A 190 -13.23 7.07 18.87
C ARG A 190 -13.73 8.49 19.18
N ALA A 191 -13.21 9.48 18.46
CA ALA A 191 -13.54 10.90 18.64
C ALA A 191 -14.63 11.40 17.68
N ALA A 192 -14.97 10.62 16.65
CA ALA A 192 -15.92 11.00 15.62
C ALA A 192 -17.37 11.02 16.18
N PRO A 193 -18.18 12.00 15.74
CA PRO A 193 -19.61 12.02 16.05
C PRO A 193 -20.34 10.85 15.37
N GLU A 194 -21.46 10.44 15.92
CA GLU A 194 -22.35 9.45 15.30
C GLU A 194 -22.81 9.91 13.91
N GLY A 195 -23.05 8.96 13.00
CA GLY A 195 -23.58 9.22 11.66
C GLY A 195 -22.55 9.02 10.55
N ALA A 196 -22.75 9.68 9.40
CA ALA A 196 -22.00 9.43 8.17
C ALA A 196 -20.48 9.60 8.30
N VAL A 197 -20.03 10.62 9.05
CA VAL A 197 -18.59 10.86 9.30
C VAL A 197 -17.95 9.67 10.00
N ARG A 198 -18.63 9.11 11.00
CA ARG A 198 -18.15 7.93 11.73
C ARG A 198 -18.13 6.69 10.84
N GLN A 199 -19.14 6.51 9.98
CA GLN A 199 -19.20 5.39 9.02
C GLN A 199 -18.04 5.46 8.01
N THR A 200 -17.79 6.62 7.40
CA THR A 200 -16.67 6.83 6.47
C THR A 200 -15.32 6.55 7.13
N LEU A 201 -15.11 7.04 8.35
CA LEU A 201 -13.87 6.77 9.10
C LEU A 201 -13.74 5.30 9.47
N ALA A 202 -14.82 4.63 9.85
CA ALA A 202 -14.81 3.23 10.23
C ALA A 202 -14.46 2.34 9.03
N GLU A 203 -15.05 2.60 7.87
CA GLU A 203 -14.70 1.91 6.62
C GLU A 203 -13.21 2.11 6.28
N ALA A 204 -12.75 3.35 6.24
CA ALA A 204 -11.37 3.65 5.91
C ALA A 204 -10.38 3.08 6.95
N ALA A 205 -10.70 3.10 8.24
CA ALA A 205 -9.89 2.49 9.29
C ALA A 205 -9.84 0.96 9.16
N ALA A 206 -10.97 0.33 8.80
CA ALA A 206 -11.02 -1.10 8.53
C ALA A 206 -10.14 -1.49 7.33
N ARG A 207 -10.20 -0.75 6.23
CA ARG A 207 -9.37 -0.95 5.03
C ARG A 207 -7.89 -0.74 5.33
N SER A 208 -7.53 0.28 6.11
CA SER A 208 -6.15 0.53 6.54
C SER A 208 -5.60 -0.61 7.41
N ALA A 209 -6.41 -1.11 8.35
CA ALA A 209 -6.03 -2.24 9.21
C ALA A 209 -5.95 -3.56 8.43
N LEU A 210 -6.84 -3.77 7.45
CA LEU A 210 -6.78 -4.91 6.53
C LEU A 210 -5.50 -4.88 5.70
N LEU A 211 -5.15 -3.74 5.11
CA LEU A 211 -3.89 -3.57 4.36
C LEU A 211 -2.68 -3.88 5.24
N SER A 212 -2.62 -3.31 6.44
CA SER A 212 -1.53 -3.56 7.39
C SER A 212 -1.42 -5.04 7.75
N GLY A 213 -2.57 -5.72 7.96
CA GLY A 213 -2.62 -7.15 8.23
C GLY A 213 -2.14 -8.00 7.05
N ARG A 214 -2.48 -7.60 5.82
CA ARG A 214 -1.99 -8.27 4.60
C ARG A 214 -0.47 -8.17 4.49
N VAL A 215 0.09 -6.99 4.68
CA VAL A 215 1.54 -6.80 4.65
C VAL A 215 2.22 -7.64 5.74
N ALA A 216 1.70 -7.60 6.97
CA ALA A 216 2.25 -8.39 8.07
C ALA A 216 2.26 -9.89 7.74
N PHE A 217 1.16 -10.43 7.19
CA PHE A 217 1.04 -11.85 6.92
C PHE A 217 1.80 -12.30 5.67
N PHE A 218 1.49 -11.65 4.52
CA PHE A 218 1.95 -12.15 3.22
C PHE A 218 3.38 -11.72 2.88
N ASP A 219 3.82 -10.57 3.40
CA ASP A 219 5.11 -9.99 3.04
C ASP A 219 6.16 -10.14 4.15
N LEU A 220 5.74 -10.09 5.43
CA LEU A 220 6.66 -10.10 6.58
C LEU A 220 6.62 -11.41 7.38
N ASP A 221 5.75 -12.37 7.04
CA ASP A 221 5.57 -13.64 7.76
C ASP A 221 5.26 -13.47 9.26
N ASP A 222 4.62 -12.34 9.64
CA ASP A 222 4.22 -12.04 11.02
C ASP A 222 2.73 -12.32 11.25
N GLY A 223 2.38 -13.61 11.35
CA GLY A 223 1.01 -14.08 11.61
C GLY A 223 0.39 -13.49 12.88
N PRO A 224 1.09 -13.45 14.03
CA PRO A 224 0.57 -12.85 15.26
C PRO A 224 0.20 -11.37 15.13
N THR A 225 1.01 -10.56 14.44
CA THR A 225 0.70 -9.16 14.18
C THR A 225 -0.45 -9.02 13.19
N ALA A 226 -0.48 -9.83 12.12
CA ALA A 226 -1.59 -9.86 11.18
C ALA A 226 -2.92 -10.17 11.88
N ALA A 227 -2.97 -11.17 12.75
CA ALA A 227 -4.17 -11.52 13.52
C ALA A 227 -4.67 -10.36 14.41
N ARG A 228 -3.76 -9.58 15.00
CA ARG A 228 -4.15 -8.38 15.76
C ARG A 228 -4.74 -7.29 14.87
N LEU A 229 -4.14 -7.06 13.70
CA LEU A 229 -4.59 -6.05 12.74
C LEU A 229 -5.94 -6.43 12.12
N TYR A 230 -6.16 -7.70 11.77
CA TYR A 230 -7.47 -8.18 11.29
C TYR A 230 -8.57 -8.05 12.35
N ARG A 231 -8.27 -8.27 13.64
CA ARG A 231 -9.24 -8.00 14.72
C ARG A 231 -9.58 -6.51 14.82
N MET A 232 -8.61 -5.61 14.63
CA MET A 232 -8.87 -4.17 14.58
C MET A 232 -9.75 -3.81 13.38
N ALA A 233 -9.44 -4.37 12.20
CA ALA A 233 -10.25 -4.20 11.00
C ALA A 233 -11.70 -4.67 11.21
N LEU A 234 -11.89 -5.88 11.76
CA LEU A 234 -13.22 -6.43 12.05
C LEU A 234 -14.00 -5.60 13.08
N SER A 235 -13.32 -4.99 14.06
CA SER A 235 -13.97 -4.06 14.99
C SER A 235 -14.51 -2.82 14.26
N ALA A 236 -13.74 -2.27 13.32
CA ALA A 236 -14.14 -1.11 12.54
C ALA A 236 -15.26 -1.43 11.54
N THR A 237 -15.28 -2.63 10.92
CA THR A 237 -16.38 -3.02 10.02
C THR A 237 -17.74 -3.10 10.71
N ARG A 238 -17.77 -3.39 12.01
CA ARG A 238 -19.01 -3.37 12.80
C ARG A 238 -19.58 -1.97 12.97
N GLU A 239 -18.72 -0.95 13.00
CA GLU A 239 -19.12 0.45 13.14
C GLU A 239 -19.70 1.02 11.84
N CYS A 240 -19.21 0.58 10.67
CA CYS A 240 -19.73 1.03 9.37
C CYS A 240 -20.83 0.13 8.81
N GLY A 241 -20.99 -1.09 9.33
CA GLY A 241 -21.99 -2.05 8.82
C GLY A 241 -21.66 -2.61 7.43
N ASP A 242 -20.40 -2.51 6.98
CA ASP A 242 -19.94 -2.98 5.67
C ASP A 242 -19.73 -4.50 5.69
N HIS A 243 -20.73 -5.25 5.21
CA HIS A 243 -20.67 -6.71 5.13
C HIS A 243 -19.63 -7.22 4.11
N PRO A 244 -19.49 -6.68 2.90
CA PRO A 244 -18.42 -7.05 1.97
C PRO A 244 -17.03 -6.92 2.58
N LEU A 245 -16.75 -5.81 3.23
CA LEU A 245 -15.45 -5.57 3.88
C LEU A 245 -15.24 -6.52 5.08
N ALA A 246 -16.28 -6.80 5.87
CA ALA A 246 -16.21 -7.76 6.96
C ALA A 246 -15.89 -9.17 6.44
N ALA A 247 -16.51 -9.60 5.33
CA ALA A 247 -16.20 -10.87 4.67
C ALA A 247 -14.74 -10.93 4.22
N ALA A 248 -14.22 -9.83 3.62
CA ALA A 248 -12.82 -9.76 3.21
C ALA A 248 -11.85 -9.83 4.38
N VAL A 249 -12.12 -9.13 5.47
CA VAL A 249 -11.30 -9.17 6.69
C VAL A 249 -11.26 -10.58 7.29
N LEU A 250 -12.42 -11.25 7.40
CA LEU A 250 -12.51 -12.61 7.94
C LEU A 250 -11.80 -13.63 7.06
N ALA A 251 -11.94 -13.52 5.74
CA ALA A 251 -11.24 -14.40 4.80
C ALA A 251 -9.71 -14.23 4.86
N HIS A 252 -9.21 -12.99 4.97
CA HIS A 252 -7.78 -12.77 5.19
C HIS A 252 -7.32 -13.28 6.57
N ALA A 253 -8.12 -13.12 7.62
CA ALA A 253 -7.81 -13.63 8.94
C ALA A 253 -7.73 -15.17 8.96
N ALA A 254 -8.52 -15.86 8.12
CA ALA A 254 -8.53 -17.31 8.01
C ALA A 254 -7.20 -17.89 7.48
N PHE A 255 -6.41 -17.12 6.75
CA PHE A 255 -5.08 -17.56 6.32
C PHE A 255 -4.15 -17.83 7.50
N VAL A 256 -4.22 -17.05 8.58
CA VAL A 256 -3.33 -17.20 9.74
C VAL A 256 -3.43 -18.63 10.32
N PRO A 257 -4.58 -19.09 10.85
CA PRO A 257 -4.70 -20.46 11.33
C PRO A 257 -4.62 -21.50 10.21
N GLY A 258 -5.05 -21.18 8.98
CA GLY A 258 -4.98 -22.09 7.83
C GLY A 258 -3.54 -22.44 7.43
N PHE A 259 -2.61 -21.51 7.52
CA PHE A 259 -1.19 -21.74 7.25
C PHE A 259 -0.49 -22.51 8.39
N GLU A 260 -1.01 -22.43 9.60
CA GLU A 260 -0.58 -23.21 10.76
C GLU A 260 -1.17 -24.63 10.78
N GLY A 261 -2.06 -24.97 9.84
CA GLY A 261 -2.79 -26.24 9.79
C GLY A 261 -3.93 -26.34 10.81
N ASN A 262 -4.27 -25.23 11.47
CA ASN A 262 -5.41 -25.18 12.39
C ASN A 262 -6.73 -25.06 11.63
N ARG A 263 -7.22 -26.18 11.14
CA ARG A 263 -8.42 -26.30 10.32
C ARG A 263 -9.66 -25.73 10.99
N THR A 264 -9.84 -26.01 12.27
CA THR A 264 -11.06 -25.62 12.99
C THR A 264 -11.24 -24.12 13.04
N ASP A 265 -10.19 -23.39 13.42
CA ASP A 265 -10.24 -21.93 13.49
C ASP A 265 -10.33 -21.30 12.11
N ALA A 266 -9.60 -21.85 11.12
CA ALA A 266 -9.64 -21.35 9.74
C ALA A 266 -11.05 -21.50 9.13
N LEU A 267 -11.70 -22.65 9.28
CA LEU A 267 -13.06 -22.87 8.79
C LEU A 267 -14.07 -22.00 9.53
N GLY A 268 -13.95 -21.82 10.84
CA GLY A 268 -14.83 -20.93 11.58
C GLY A 268 -14.80 -19.47 11.09
N LEU A 269 -13.61 -18.97 10.71
CA LEU A 269 -13.45 -17.65 10.10
C LEU A 269 -14.02 -17.60 8.68
N LEU A 270 -13.84 -18.64 7.88
CA LEU A 270 -14.42 -18.75 6.54
C LEU A 270 -15.96 -18.82 6.58
N ASP A 271 -16.53 -19.60 7.48
CA ASP A 271 -17.98 -19.69 7.65
C ASP A 271 -18.56 -18.31 8.01
N ALA A 272 -17.89 -17.57 8.90
CA ALA A 272 -18.28 -16.21 9.21
C ALA A 272 -18.13 -15.27 7.99
N ALA A 273 -17.08 -15.42 7.17
CA ALA A 273 -16.91 -14.65 5.94
C ALA A 273 -18.05 -14.91 4.94
N PHE A 274 -18.40 -16.19 4.73
CA PHE A 274 -19.51 -16.55 3.88
C PHE A 274 -20.87 -16.08 4.44
N ALA A 275 -21.08 -16.09 5.77
CA ALA A 275 -22.27 -15.51 6.39
C ALA A 275 -22.42 -14.02 6.10
N HIS A 276 -21.32 -13.25 6.16
CA HIS A 276 -21.34 -11.85 5.74
C HIS A 276 -21.63 -11.70 4.24
N ALA A 277 -21.10 -12.59 3.40
CA ALA A 277 -21.33 -12.56 1.96
C ALA A 277 -22.80 -12.79 1.54
N TRP A 278 -23.63 -13.40 2.39
CA TRP A 278 -25.07 -13.54 2.15
C TRP A 278 -25.82 -12.19 2.15
N HIS A 279 -25.25 -11.15 2.73
CA HIS A 279 -25.84 -9.81 2.78
C HIS A 279 -25.60 -8.97 1.51
N GLY A 280 -25.19 -9.57 0.40
CA GLY A 280 -25.16 -8.90 -0.89
C GLY A 280 -23.77 -8.54 -1.41
N VAL A 281 -22.80 -9.45 -1.34
CA VAL A 281 -21.52 -9.26 -2.06
C VAL A 281 -21.67 -9.62 -3.53
N GLY A 282 -20.89 -8.97 -4.38
CA GLY A 282 -20.83 -9.26 -5.81
C GLY A 282 -20.21 -10.63 -6.14
N PRO A 283 -20.33 -11.09 -7.40
CA PRO A 283 -19.86 -12.39 -7.83
C PRO A 283 -18.33 -12.53 -7.75
N LEU A 284 -17.57 -11.46 -8.04
CA LEU A 284 -16.12 -11.47 -7.97
C LEU A 284 -15.64 -11.65 -6.52
N THR A 285 -16.27 -10.98 -5.55
CA THR A 285 -15.99 -11.17 -4.12
C THR A 285 -16.28 -12.61 -3.68
N ARG A 286 -17.38 -13.21 -4.15
CA ARG A 286 -17.71 -14.62 -3.86
C ARG A 286 -16.70 -15.58 -4.47
N ALA A 287 -16.29 -15.35 -5.72
CA ALA A 287 -15.26 -16.13 -6.38
C ALA A 287 -13.95 -16.09 -5.57
N TRP A 288 -13.55 -14.92 -5.13
CA TRP A 288 -12.36 -14.75 -4.29
C TRP A 288 -12.48 -15.49 -2.96
N LEU A 289 -13.62 -15.42 -2.26
CA LEU A 289 -13.86 -16.17 -1.01
C LEU A 289 -13.70 -17.69 -1.23
N HIS A 290 -14.19 -18.21 -2.35
CA HIS A 290 -14.01 -19.61 -2.72
C HIS A 290 -12.55 -19.94 -3.03
N CYS A 291 -11.77 -19.03 -3.65
CA CYS A 291 -10.33 -19.22 -3.84
C CYS A 291 -9.58 -19.30 -2.50
N VAL A 292 -9.91 -18.43 -1.54
CA VAL A 292 -9.33 -18.49 -0.18
C VAL A 292 -9.68 -19.80 0.51
N ALA A 293 -10.96 -20.21 0.45
CA ALA A 293 -11.40 -21.50 1.03
C ALA A 293 -10.72 -22.70 0.37
N SER A 294 -10.46 -22.62 -0.93
CA SER A 294 -9.71 -23.63 -1.68
C SER A 294 -8.27 -23.77 -1.16
N GLU A 295 -7.55 -22.66 -1.04
CA GLU A 295 -6.15 -22.72 -0.55
C GLU A 295 -6.07 -23.24 0.89
N ILE A 296 -6.97 -22.80 1.76
CA ILE A 296 -7.03 -23.31 3.14
C ILE A 296 -7.35 -24.80 3.17
N SER A 297 -8.32 -25.27 2.36
CA SER A 297 -8.64 -26.70 2.24
C SER A 297 -7.45 -27.51 1.74
N ALA A 298 -6.70 -26.98 0.76
CA ALA A 298 -5.48 -27.61 0.26
C ALA A 298 -4.43 -27.79 1.36
N ARG A 299 -4.19 -26.74 2.14
CA ARG A 299 -3.23 -26.75 3.26
C ARG A 299 -3.66 -27.65 4.41
N CYS A 300 -4.97 -27.83 4.61
CA CYS A 300 -5.53 -28.75 5.59
C CYS A 300 -5.64 -30.20 5.09
N GLY A 301 -5.13 -30.53 3.90
CA GLY A 301 -5.11 -31.89 3.35
C GLY A 301 -6.45 -32.38 2.82
N GLU A 302 -7.31 -31.46 2.34
CA GLU A 302 -8.64 -31.75 1.81
C GLU A 302 -8.78 -31.45 0.29
N PRO A 303 -8.09 -32.21 -0.58
CA PRO A 303 -8.03 -31.90 -2.02
C PRO A 303 -9.40 -31.89 -2.71
N LYS A 304 -10.36 -32.72 -2.24
CA LYS A 304 -11.71 -32.73 -2.81
C LYS A 304 -12.49 -31.46 -2.51
N GLU A 305 -12.38 -30.92 -1.31
CA GLU A 305 -13.00 -29.63 -0.94
C GLU A 305 -12.33 -28.50 -1.69
N CYS A 306 -11.00 -28.53 -1.76
CA CYS A 306 -10.19 -27.59 -2.51
C CYS A 306 -10.71 -27.46 -3.95
N MET A 307 -10.84 -28.56 -4.69
CA MET A 307 -11.36 -28.54 -6.07
C MET A 307 -12.79 -28.06 -6.17
N ARG A 308 -13.68 -28.47 -5.24
CA ARG A 308 -15.08 -27.97 -5.22
C ARG A 308 -15.16 -26.45 -5.06
N HIS A 309 -14.29 -25.86 -4.29
CA HIS A 309 -14.25 -24.41 -4.16
C HIS A 309 -13.77 -23.74 -5.44
N ILE A 310 -12.77 -24.29 -6.12
CA ILE A 310 -12.32 -23.76 -7.42
C ILE A 310 -13.42 -23.83 -8.48
N ASP A 311 -14.14 -24.94 -8.57
CA ASP A 311 -15.27 -25.09 -9.51
C ASP A 311 -16.34 -24.00 -9.29
N ARG A 312 -16.63 -23.67 -8.03
CA ARG A 312 -17.56 -22.59 -7.69
C ARG A 312 -17.00 -21.20 -8.05
N ALA A 313 -15.72 -20.96 -7.81
CA ALA A 313 -15.08 -19.69 -8.18
C ALA A 313 -15.08 -19.48 -9.71
N ASP A 314 -14.74 -20.55 -10.48
CA ASP A 314 -14.78 -20.51 -11.96
C ASP A 314 -16.16 -20.15 -12.53
N GLN A 315 -17.25 -20.55 -11.86
CA GLN A 315 -18.61 -20.24 -12.28
C GLN A 315 -19.03 -18.77 -12.03
N MET A 316 -18.30 -18.06 -11.18
CA MET A 316 -18.67 -16.73 -10.70
C MET A 316 -17.77 -15.60 -11.19
N VAL A 317 -16.50 -15.87 -11.48
CA VAL A 317 -15.47 -14.84 -11.70
C VAL A 317 -15.74 -13.91 -12.87
N ASP A 318 -16.43 -14.39 -13.91
CA ASP A 318 -16.74 -13.64 -15.11
C ASP A 318 -18.18 -13.10 -15.12
N ALA A 319 -18.93 -13.25 -14.02
CA ALA A 319 -20.29 -12.72 -13.92
C ALA A 319 -20.23 -11.21 -13.59
N ASP A 320 -21.06 -10.44 -14.28
CA ASP A 320 -21.25 -9.02 -13.97
C ASP A 320 -21.91 -8.84 -12.61
N GLY A 321 -21.42 -7.89 -11.83
CA GLY A 321 -21.98 -7.57 -10.53
C GLY A 321 -21.38 -6.31 -9.91
N ASP A 322 -22.00 -5.86 -8.83
CA ASP A 322 -21.54 -4.71 -8.05
C ASP A 322 -20.55 -5.18 -6.98
N ASP A 323 -19.30 -5.29 -7.36
CA ASP A 323 -18.22 -5.62 -6.45
C ASP A 323 -17.53 -4.35 -5.93
N PRO A 324 -17.05 -4.33 -4.68
CA PRO A 324 -16.48 -3.14 -4.09
C PRO A 324 -15.15 -2.75 -4.78
N PRO A 325 -14.90 -1.44 -5.01
CA PRO A 325 -13.72 -0.97 -5.74
C PRO A 325 -12.38 -1.29 -5.05
N TRP A 326 -12.40 -1.61 -3.76
CA TRP A 326 -11.20 -2.04 -3.04
C TRP A 326 -10.80 -3.50 -3.30
N LEU A 327 -11.63 -4.29 -4.04
CA LEU A 327 -11.29 -5.65 -4.49
C LEU A 327 -10.43 -5.61 -5.77
N ASP A 328 -9.53 -4.67 -5.88
CA ASP A 328 -8.62 -4.46 -7.01
C ASP A 328 -7.49 -5.50 -7.12
N PHE A 329 -7.39 -6.37 -6.11
CA PHE A 329 -6.36 -7.41 -5.99
C PHE A 329 -6.80 -8.77 -6.53
N PHE A 330 -8.03 -8.92 -7.03
CA PHE A 330 -8.54 -10.20 -7.50
C PHE A 330 -9.20 -10.07 -8.88
N GLU A 331 -8.79 -10.93 -9.78
CA GLU A 331 -9.23 -11.03 -11.17
C GLU A 331 -9.04 -12.46 -11.69
N ARG A 332 -9.41 -12.73 -12.94
CA ARG A 332 -9.30 -14.06 -13.57
C ARG A 332 -7.88 -14.67 -13.46
N ALA A 333 -6.83 -13.91 -13.70
CA ALA A 333 -5.45 -14.39 -13.60
C ALA A 333 -5.12 -14.90 -12.17
N ARG A 334 -5.64 -14.22 -11.15
CA ARG A 334 -5.48 -14.66 -9.75
C ARG A 334 -6.22 -15.95 -9.48
N LEU A 335 -7.43 -16.12 -10.01
CA LEU A 335 -8.17 -17.37 -9.90
C LEU A 335 -7.41 -18.53 -10.55
N ASP A 336 -6.85 -18.32 -11.75
CA ASP A 336 -6.05 -19.35 -12.43
C ASP A 336 -4.84 -19.77 -11.59
N GLY A 337 -4.22 -18.86 -10.83
CA GLY A 337 -3.16 -19.17 -9.86
C GLY A 337 -3.66 -20.07 -8.72
N PHE A 338 -4.78 -19.72 -8.08
CA PHE A 338 -5.40 -20.57 -7.05
C PHE A 338 -5.82 -21.95 -7.60
N ALA A 339 -6.39 -21.97 -8.81
CA ALA A 339 -6.81 -23.20 -9.46
C ALA A 339 -5.61 -24.10 -9.80
N GLY A 340 -4.50 -23.52 -10.23
CA GLY A 340 -3.26 -24.24 -10.49
C GLY A 340 -2.70 -24.88 -9.23
N TYR A 341 -2.64 -24.14 -8.12
CA TYR A 341 -2.23 -24.67 -6.82
C TYR A 341 -3.17 -25.80 -6.31
N SER A 342 -4.47 -25.62 -6.51
CA SER A 342 -5.48 -26.61 -6.12
C SER A 342 -5.35 -27.89 -6.92
N ALA A 343 -5.15 -27.81 -8.23
CA ALA A 343 -4.91 -28.94 -9.11
C ALA A 343 -3.59 -29.66 -8.73
N LEU A 344 -2.54 -28.91 -8.43
CA LEU A 344 -1.26 -29.46 -7.94
C LEU A 344 -1.47 -30.27 -6.66
N THR A 345 -2.18 -29.72 -5.67
CA THR A 345 -2.47 -30.40 -4.40
C THR A 345 -3.32 -31.67 -4.59
N ALA A 346 -4.18 -31.68 -5.61
CA ALA A 346 -4.99 -32.83 -5.98
C ALA A 346 -4.21 -33.87 -6.81
N GLY A 347 -2.95 -33.63 -7.17
CA GLY A 347 -2.14 -34.49 -8.01
C GLY A 347 -2.41 -34.38 -9.51
N HIS A 348 -3.15 -33.36 -9.95
CA HIS A 348 -3.50 -33.12 -11.34
C HIS A 348 -2.45 -32.24 -12.02
N HIS A 349 -1.22 -32.75 -12.20
CA HIS A 349 -0.05 -31.97 -12.64
C HIS A 349 -0.20 -31.29 -14.02
N GLU A 350 -0.86 -31.93 -14.98
CA GLU A 350 -1.09 -31.33 -16.30
C GLU A 350 -2.02 -30.11 -16.22
N GLU A 351 -3.11 -30.25 -15.46
CA GLU A 351 -4.05 -29.15 -15.22
C GLU A 351 -3.39 -28.01 -14.43
N ALA A 352 -2.61 -28.35 -13.40
CA ALA A 352 -1.83 -27.39 -12.63
C ALA A 352 -0.90 -26.57 -13.54
N THR A 353 -0.12 -27.25 -14.40
CA THR A 353 0.79 -26.62 -15.35
C THR A 353 0.05 -25.69 -16.29
N ARG A 354 -1.09 -26.13 -16.83
CA ARG A 354 -1.90 -25.35 -17.77
C ARG A 354 -2.43 -24.06 -17.11
N ARG A 355 -3.00 -24.15 -15.91
CA ARG A 355 -3.56 -23.02 -15.15
C ARG A 355 -2.48 -22.05 -14.71
N LEU A 356 -1.36 -22.56 -14.17
CA LEU A 356 -0.25 -21.73 -13.70
C LEU A 356 0.45 -20.96 -14.84
N ARG A 357 0.64 -21.58 -16.00
CA ARG A 357 1.16 -20.90 -17.19
C ARG A 357 0.24 -19.77 -17.61
N LYS A 358 -1.07 -20.05 -17.71
CA LYS A 358 -2.06 -19.04 -18.03
C LYS A 358 -2.04 -17.88 -17.05
N ALA A 359 -1.97 -18.18 -15.74
CA ALA A 359 -1.86 -17.15 -14.72
C ALA A 359 -0.59 -16.28 -14.86
N LEU A 360 0.55 -16.88 -15.25
CA LEU A 360 1.80 -16.17 -15.49
C LEU A 360 1.74 -15.29 -16.75
N ASP A 361 1.10 -15.78 -17.83
CA ASP A 361 0.93 -15.06 -19.10
C ASP A 361 0.00 -13.85 -18.94
N ASP A 362 -1.06 -14.00 -18.11
CA ASP A 362 -2.05 -12.95 -17.85
C ASP A 362 -1.62 -12.00 -16.70
N LEU A 363 -0.43 -12.22 -16.10
CA LEU A 363 0.03 -11.44 -14.96
C LEU A 363 0.34 -9.98 -15.35
N GLY A 364 -0.44 -9.05 -14.81
CA GLY A 364 -0.27 -7.63 -15.05
C GLY A 364 1.01 -7.03 -14.43
N PRO A 365 1.27 -5.74 -14.66
CA PRO A 365 2.50 -5.06 -14.21
C PRO A 365 2.70 -5.06 -12.69
N ASN A 366 1.62 -5.17 -11.92
CA ASN A 366 1.65 -5.23 -10.46
C ASN A 366 1.80 -6.67 -9.91
N GLY A 367 2.00 -7.65 -10.79
CA GLY A 367 2.03 -9.07 -10.44
C GLY A 367 3.35 -9.60 -9.89
N GLY A 368 4.36 -8.76 -9.66
CA GLY A 368 5.71 -9.19 -9.25
C GLY A 368 5.73 -10.11 -8.03
N LYS A 369 5.00 -9.76 -6.96
CA LYS A 369 4.87 -10.60 -5.75
C LYS A 369 4.32 -12.00 -6.06
N GLN A 370 3.36 -12.09 -6.98
CA GLN A 370 2.70 -13.36 -7.32
C GLN A 370 3.55 -14.22 -8.23
N ARG A 371 4.42 -13.61 -9.03
CA ARG A 371 5.30 -14.31 -9.97
C ARG A 371 6.11 -15.39 -9.26
N SER A 372 6.69 -15.06 -8.10
CA SER A 372 7.48 -16.03 -7.32
C SER A 372 6.66 -17.24 -6.85
N VAL A 373 5.40 -17.01 -6.44
CA VAL A 373 4.47 -18.08 -6.02
C VAL A 373 4.10 -18.96 -7.20
N LEU A 374 3.68 -18.36 -8.32
CA LEU A 374 3.26 -19.10 -9.52
C LEU A 374 4.41 -19.92 -10.11
N LEU A 375 5.61 -19.40 -10.12
CA LEU A 375 6.82 -20.10 -10.60
C LEU A 375 7.20 -21.23 -9.66
N ALA A 376 7.09 -21.06 -8.34
CA ALA A 376 7.32 -22.14 -7.38
C ALA A 376 6.30 -23.29 -7.53
N ASP A 377 5.01 -22.94 -7.68
CA ASP A 377 3.97 -23.95 -7.90
C ASP A 377 4.13 -24.66 -9.24
N LEU A 378 4.57 -23.93 -10.29
CA LEU A 378 4.88 -24.51 -11.60
C LEU A 378 6.10 -25.45 -11.52
N ALA A 379 7.12 -25.10 -10.75
CA ALA A 379 8.24 -25.98 -10.46
C ALA A 379 7.80 -27.27 -9.77
N ALA A 380 6.90 -27.16 -8.78
CA ALA A 380 6.33 -28.33 -8.10
C ALA A 380 5.51 -29.21 -9.06
N ALA A 381 4.79 -28.61 -10.01
CA ALA A 381 4.03 -29.36 -11.01
C ALA A 381 4.94 -30.14 -11.97
N HIS A 382 6.11 -29.62 -12.30
CA HIS A 382 7.10 -30.30 -13.17
C HIS A 382 8.01 -31.29 -12.42
N ALA A 383 8.20 -31.13 -11.12
CA ALA A 383 9.16 -31.89 -10.33
C ALA A 383 9.08 -33.44 -10.50
N PRO A 384 7.89 -34.06 -10.63
CA PRO A 384 7.80 -35.52 -10.81
C PRO A 384 8.23 -36.01 -12.18
N ALA A 385 8.18 -35.20 -13.24
CA ALA A 385 8.41 -35.59 -14.61
C ALA A 385 9.73 -35.01 -15.19
N ASP A 386 10.12 -33.81 -14.79
CA ASP A 386 11.25 -33.07 -15.33
C ASP A 386 11.91 -32.20 -14.23
N GLY A 387 12.93 -32.76 -13.59
CA GLY A 387 13.65 -32.07 -12.52
C GLY A 387 14.46 -30.86 -13.02
N ASP A 388 14.92 -30.86 -14.27
CA ASP A 388 15.69 -29.73 -14.82
C ASP A 388 14.77 -28.54 -15.09
N GLN A 389 13.57 -28.79 -15.61
CA GLN A 389 12.56 -27.75 -15.82
C GLN A 389 12.06 -27.22 -14.47
N ALA A 390 11.87 -28.07 -13.47
CA ALA A 390 11.52 -27.64 -12.12
C ALA A 390 12.59 -26.73 -11.52
N ALA A 391 13.87 -27.09 -11.66
CA ALA A 391 14.98 -26.28 -11.17
C ALA A 391 15.07 -24.91 -11.89
N GLU A 392 14.77 -24.86 -13.19
CA GLU A 392 14.75 -23.59 -13.94
C GLU A 392 13.60 -22.67 -13.47
N HIS A 393 12.41 -23.21 -13.22
CA HIS A 393 11.31 -22.41 -12.64
C HIS A 393 11.63 -21.93 -11.23
N LEU A 394 12.30 -22.74 -10.40
CA LEU A 394 12.76 -22.29 -9.10
C LEU A 394 13.79 -21.17 -9.19
N ARG A 395 14.73 -21.26 -10.15
CA ARG A 395 15.69 -20.19 -10.39
C ARG A 395 14.96 -18.87 -10.70
N GLN A 396 13.99 -18.91 -11.61
CA GLN A 396 13.17 -17.75 -11.95
C GLN A 396 12.35 -17.24 -10.76
N ALA A 397 11.86 -18.14 -9.89
CA ALA A 397 11.14 -17.76 -8.68
C ALA A 397 12.06 -17.03 -7.68
N VAL A 398 13.31 -17.50 -7.52
CA VAL A 398 14.32 -16.84 -6.66
C VAL A 398 14.71 -15.48 -7.24
N ASP A 399 14.86 -15.36 -8.58
CA ASP A 399 15.10 -14.08 -9.24
C ASP A 399 13.94 -13.10 -8.98
N ALA A 400 12.69 -13.56 -9.09
CA ALA A 400 11.51 -12.73 -8.80
C ALA A 400 11.44 -12.28 -7.33
N LEU A 401 11.91 -13.09 -6.37
CA LEU A 401 12.01 -12.72 -4.96
C LEU A 401 13.11 -11.68 -4.68
N ASP A 402 14.20 -11.73 -5.43
CA ASP A 402 15.27 -10.75 -5.36
C ASP A 402 14.81 -9.38 -5.84
N ASP A 403 14.07 -9.36 -6.95
CA ASP A 403 13.47 -8.15 -7.51
C ASP A 403 12.35 -7.60 -6.60
N GLN A 404 11.47 -8.46 -6.13
CA GLN A 404 10.34 -8.09 -5.30
C GLN A 404 10.06 -9.15 -4.22
N TRP A 405 10.47 -8.85 -2.99
CA TRP A 405 10.28 -9.74 -1.86
C TRP A 405 8.81 -10.02 -1.56
N TYR A 406 8.52 -11.31 -1.30
CA TYR A 406 7.22 -11.82 -0.89
C TYR A 406 7.40 -13.08 -0.03
N ALA A 407 7.08 -13.02 1.27
CA ALA A 407 7.38 -14.10 2.20
C ALA A 407 6.66 -15.40 1.83
N ILE A 408 5.43 -15.32 1.29
CA ILE A 408 4.71 -16.51 0.80
C ILE A 408 5.43 -17.16 -0.38
N GLY A 409 5.98 -16.37 -1.29
CA GLY A 409 6.80 -16.88 -2.40
C GLY A 409 8.07 -17.59 -1.89
N HIS A 410 8.74 -16.98 -0.93
CA HIS A 410 9.91 -17.57 -0.27
C HIS A 410 9.57 -18.93 0.39
N ASP A 411 8.48 -19.03 1.16
CA ASP A 411 8.03 -20.28 1.77
C ASP A 411 7.68 -21.33 0.71
N ARG A 412 7.02 -20.94 -0.39
CA ARG A 412 6.71 -21.87 -1.50
C ARG A 412 7.96 -22.43 -2.16
N VAL A 413 8.93 -21.57 -2.52
CA VAL A 413 10.21 -21.99 -3.13
C VAL A 413 10.93 -22.95 -2.19
N ARG A 414 11.04 -22.62 -0.90
CA ARG A 414 11.69 -23.46 0.12
C ARG A 414 11.05 -24.86 0.20
N ARG A 415 9.72 -24.96 0.20
CA ARG A 415 9.00 -26.24 0.24
C ARG A 415 9.28 -27.10 -0.99
N VAL A 416 9.35 -26.49 -2.17
CA VAL A 416 9.66 -27.24 -3.40
C VAL A 416 11.11 -27.72 -3.41
N LEU A 417 12.06 -26.89 -2.96
CA LEU A 417 13.47 -27.31 -2.83
C LEU A 417 13.65 -28.49 -1.90
N GLN A 418 12.85 -28.61 -0.84
CA GLN A 418 12.92 -29.73 0.12
C GLN A 418 12.49 -31.08 -0.47
N VAL A 419 11.69 -31.10 -1.53
CA VAL A 419 11.19 -32.34 -2.15
C VAL A 419 11.94 -32.72 -3.43
N LEU A 420 12.78 -31.81 -3.97
CA LEU A 420 13.63 -32.10 -5.11
C LEU A 420 14.88 -32.88 -4.71
N PRO A 421 15.40 -33.75 -5.59
CA PRO A 421 16.67 -34.46 -5.37
C PRO A 421 17.82 -33.45 -5.14
N PRO A 422 18.73 -33.69 -4.17
CA PRO A 422 19.85 -32.82 -3.91
C PRO A 422 20.85 -32.86 -5.08
N ALA A 423 20.89 -31.82 -5.87
CA ALA A 423 21.84 -31.59 -6.95
C ALA A 423 22.69 -30.32 -6.64
N ALA A 424 23.77 -30.09 -7.39
CA ALA A 424 24.56 -28.88 -7.20
C ALA A 424 23.72 -27.59 -7.45
N GLN A 425 22.85 -27.64 -8.45
CA GLN A 425 21.97 -26.54 -8.82
C GLN A 425 20.93 -26.23 -7.72
N THR A 426 20.27 -27.27 -7.18
CA THR A 426 19.26 -27.07 -6.09
C THR A 426 19.90 -26.57 -4.81
N ARG A 427 21.13 -27.00 -4.47
CA ARG A 427 21.89 -26.49 -3.32
C ARG A 427 22.24 -25.02 -3.48
N ALA A 428 22.72 -24.60 -4.64
CA ALA A 428 23.04 -23.20 -4.90
C ALA A 428 21.78 -22.28 -4.80
N LEU A 429 20.63 -22.79 -5.24
CA LEU A 429 19.35 -22.07 -5.08
C LEU A 429 18.90 -21.98 -3.62
N ASP A 430 19.10 -23.03 -2.84
CA ASP A 430 18.77 -23.06 -1.40
C ASP A 430 19.67 -22.09 -0.60
N GLU A 431 20.98 -22.05 -0.91
CA GLU A 431 21.90 -21.09 -0.32
C GLU A 431 21.48 -19.65 -0.65
N ARG A 432 21.18 -19.36 -1.93
CA ARG A 432 20.72 -18.02 -2.36
C ARG A 432 19.39 -17.62 -1.69
N LEU A 433 18.45 -18.53 -1.63
CA LEU A 433 17.15 -18.32 -0.97
C LEU A 433 17.32 -18.02 0.53
N THR A 434 18.23 -18.76 1.18
CA THR A 434 18.55 -18.56 2.60
C THR A 434 19.18 -17.17 2.83
N ASP A 435 20.08 -16.73 1.96
CA ASP A 435 20.72 -15.41 2.06
C ASP A 435 19.71 -14.29 1.82
N LEU A 436 18.78 -14.44 0.88
CA LEU A 436 17.67 -13.50 0.68
C LEU A 436 16.81 -13.38 1.94
N GLY A 437 16.43 -14.50 2.55
CA GLY A 437 15.66 -14.53 3.80
C GLY A 437 16.39 -13.81 4.95
N ARG A 438 17.70 -14.08 5.13
CA ARG A 438 18.51 -13.44 6.17
C ARG A 438 18.65 -11.94 5.98
N SER A 439 18.79 -11.48 4.75
CA SER A 439 18.91 -10.04 4.47
C SER A 439 17.65 -9.26 4.83
N ARG A 440 16.50 -9.92 4.88
CA ARG A 440 15.19 -9.32 5.21
C ARG A 440 14.82 -9.42 6.69
N HIS A 441 15.40 -10.37 7.41
CA HIS A 441 15.16 -10.58 8.85
C HIS A 441 16.46 -10.67 9.62
N PRO A 442 17.22 -9.55 9.77
CA PRO A 442 18.52 -9.55 10.44
C PRO A 442 18.43 -9.92 11.93
N GLU A 443 17.25 -9.84 12.54
CA GLU A 443 17.03 -10.16 13.96
C GLU A 443 16.99 -11.68 14.27
N LEU A 444 16.85 -12.54 13.26
CA LEU A 444 16.82 -14.00 13.43
C LEU A 444 18.23 -14.64 13.48
N THR A 445 19.28 -13.83 13.47
CA THR A 445 20.68 -14.28 13.40
C THR A 445 21.48 -14.06 14.68
N MET A 446 20.83 -13.68 15.82
CA MET A 446 21.51 -13.60 17.13
C MET A 446 21.11 -14.72 18.07
#